data_41113d6b340d67818b61bad1855cdfd1
#
_entry.id   41113d6b340d67818b61bad1855cdfd1
#
_cell.length_a   1.000
_cell.length_b   1.000
_cell.length_c   1.000
_cell.angle_alpha   90.00
_cell.angle_beta   90.00
_cell.angle_gamma   90.00
#
_symmetry.space_group_name_H-M   'P 1'
#
loop_
_entity.id
_entity.type
_entity.pdbx_description
1 polymer ?
#
loop_
_entity_poly.entity_id
_entity_poly.type
_entity_poly.pdbx_seq_one_letter_code
_entity_poly.pdbx_strand_id
1 'polypeptide(L)'
;MRALSSVVALGMIPYVSAQVGSWGQCGGLSYTGPTTCEPGWSCIYINEWFSSCQPGTTTSTTSTTSTSTTTSAVTTTTSASATPTSPNSTSFPKADGLKFNINGETKYFAGTNGYWLPFLTNNADVDSVFKHLQETGLKVLRTWGFNDVNSIPGSGTVYFQHHDQSTGTTTINTGANGLQRLDYVVSAAEKYGIKLIIPFVNNWNDYGGMNAYINAYGGSKVDWFTNNKIQGVYQAYIKAVVSRYKDSPAIFAWELANEARCQGCSTDVIYNWVKTTAAYVKSLDTNHMVTTGEEGMGLTIGSDNSYPYTTYEGNDFAKTLSIPDIDFGTFHLYVADWGISNNSWGNGWIESHAAACKAAGKPCLFEEYGIKDNHCSDSLQWQDTSLATTGMAGDMFWQYGQQLSTGPSPNDHYTIYIESNDWKCAVVDHVNAI
;
A
#
# COMPACT_ATOMS: atom_id res chain seq x y z
N MET A 1 73.91 -36.38 1.10
CA MET A 1 72.68 -35.76 1.60
C MET A 1 72.39 -34.59 0.68
N ARG A 2 71.39 -34.74 -0.20
CA ARG A 2 70.95 -33.68 -1.11
C ARG A 2 69.64 -33.18 -0.61
N ALA A 3 69.53 -31.87 -0.29
CA ALA A 3 68.31 -31.20 0.09
C ALA A 3 67.51 -30.89 -1.16
N LEU A 4 66.22 -31.31 -1.21
CA LEU A 4 65.25 -30.89 -2.20
C LEU A 4 64.53 -29.65 -1.67
N SER A 5 64.67 -28.55 -2.39
CA SER A 5 63.84 -27.32 -2.14
C SER A 5 62.56 -27.46 -2.94
N SER A 6 61.42 -27.52 -2.22
CA SER A 6 60.08 -27.46 -2.84
C SER A 6 59.69 -26.02 -3.01
N VAL A 7 59.48 -25.59 -4.24
CA VAL A 7 58.88 -24.29 -4.59
C VAL A 7 57.34 -24.44 -4.54
N VAL A 8 56.71 -23.74 -3.61
CA VAL A 8 55.25 -23.62 -3.56
C VAL A 8 54.83 -22.47 -4.48
N ALA A 9 54.15 -22.81 -5.58
CA ALA A 9 53.54 -21.83 -6.45
C ALA A 9 52.21 -21.37 -5.79
N LEU A 10 52.15 -20.12 -5.35
CA LEU A 10 50.88 -19.46 -4.99
C LEU A 10 50.07 -19.23 -6.26
N GLY A 11 49.02 -20.00 -6.45
CA GLY A 11 48.01 -19.74 -7.47
C GLY A 11 47.21 -18.49 -7.10
N MET A 12 47.22 -17.44 -7.94
CA MET A 12 46.31 -16.34 -7.87
C MET A 12 44.91 -16.84 -8.21
N ILE A 13 44.02 -16.87 -7.22
CA ILE A 13 42.56 -17.06 -7.44
C ILE A 13 42.05 -15.75 -8.01
N PRO A 14 41.43 -15.73 -9.20
CA PRO A 14 40.78 -14.50 -9.68
C PRO A 14 39.65 -14.12 -8.73
N TYR A 15 39.69 -12.92 -8.17
CA TYR A 15 38.57 -12.30 -7.47
C TYR A 15 37.46 -12.10 -8.49
N VAL A 16 36.44 -12.95 -8.49
CA VAL A 16 35.18 -12.68 -9.16
C VAL A 16 34.48 -11.59 -8.32
N SER A 17 34.48 -10.36 -8.80
CA SER A 17 33.69 -9.29 -8.20
C SER A 17 32.23 -9.74 -8.26
N ALA A 18 31.62 -9.92 -7.10
CA ALA A 18 30.19 -10.23 -7.03
C ALA A 18 29.40 -9.08 -7.68
N GLN A 19 28.59 -9.39 -8.67
CA GLN A 19 27.69 -8.42 -9.31
C GLN A 19 26.32 -8.53 -8.67
N VAL A 20 25.62 -7.40 -8.62
CA VAL A 20 24.24 -7.34 -8.14
C VAL A 20 23.30 -7.72 -9.28
N GLY A 21 22.42 -8.69 -9.05
CA GLY A 21 21.40 -9.09 -10.01
C GLY A 21 20.36 -7.99 -10.23
N SER A 22 19.50 -8.21 -11.23
CA SER A 22 18.37 -7.33 -11.57
C SER A 22 17.60 -6.89 -10.34
N TRP A 23 17.34 -5.59 -10.19
CA TRP A 23 16.59 -4.96 -9.09
C TRP A 23 17.21 -5.10 -7.69
N GLY A 24 18.39 -5.73 -7.58
CA GLY A 24 19.10 -5.85 -6.30
C GLY A 24 19.67 -4.50 -5.83
N GLN A 25 19.82 -4.35 -4.50
CA GLN A 25 20.44 -3.15 -3.94
C GLN A 25 21.90 -3.04 -4.34
N CYS A 26 22.32 -1.88 -4.84
CA CYS A 26 23.67 -1.61 -5.31
C CYS A 26 24.29 -0.34 -4.67
N GLY A 27 23.60 0.29 -3.73
CA GLY A 27 24.09 1.48 -3.01
C GLY A 27 23.10 1.97 -1.95
N GLY A 28 23.50 2.99 -1.21
CA GLY A 28 22.74 3.62 -0.12
C GLY A 28 23.59 3.79 1.15
N LEU A 29 23.13 4.64 2.06
CA LEU A 29 23.81 4.88 3.33
C LEU A 29 23.89 3.58 4.15
N SER A 30 25.09 3.23 4.64
CA SER A 30 25.38 1.98 5.36
C SER A 30 25.35 0.71 4.51
N TYR A 31 25.19 0.78 3.20
CA TYR A 31 25.28 -0.38 2.32
C TYR A 31 26.75 -0.83 2.13
N THR A 32 27.03 -2.10 2.41
CA THR A 32 28.38 -2.69 2.33
C THR A 32 28.52 -3.79 1.28
N GLY A 33 27.44 -4.04 0.51
CA GLY A 33 27.41 -5.06 -0.54
C GLY A 33 28.03 -4.59 -1.86
N PRO A 34 27.99 -5.44 -2.93
CA PRO A 34 28.47 -5.09 -4.25
C PRO A 34 27.72 -3.88 -4.84
N THR A 35 28.44 -2.98 -5.50
CA THR A 35 27.86 -1.76 -6.11
C THR A 35 27.78 -1.82 -7.64
N THR A 36 28.22 -2.94 -8.23
CA THR A 36 28.23 -3.14 -9.68
C THR A 36 27.08 -4.06 -10.07
N CYS A 37 26.20 -3.61 -10.93
CA CYS A 37 25.08 -4.39 -11.46
C CYS A 37 25.55 -5.37 -12.56
N GLU A 38 24.76 -6.40 -12.80
CA GLU A 38 24.96 -7.31 -13.93
C GLU A 38 24.89 -6.58 -15.29
N PRO A 39 25.44 -7.14 -16.38
CA PRO A 39 25.44 -6.48 -17.69
C PRO A 39 24.05 -6.13 -18.18
N GLY A 40 23.88 -4.89 -18.66
CA GLY A 40 22.60 -4.34 -19.11
C GLY A 40 21.81 -3.62 -18.01
N TRP A 41 22.31 -3.61 -16.77
CA TRP A 41 21.70 -2.95 -15.63
C TRP A 41 22.60 -1.84 -15.09
N SER A 42 21.98 -0.76 -14.63
CA SER A 42 22.68 0.38 -14.03
C SER A 42 22.21 0.58 -12.59
N CYS A 43 23.15 0.93 -11.70
CA CYS A 43 22.79 1.27 -10.32
C CYS A 43 22.14 2.65 -10.29
N ILE A 44 20.83 2.68 -10.10
CA ILE A 44 20.02 3.89 -10.08
C ILE A 44 19.81 4.31 -8.63
N TYR A 45 20.14 5.57 -8.33
CA TYR A 45 19.88 6.18 -7.05
C TYR A 45 18.37 6.36 -6.85
N ILE A 46 17.83 5.83 -5.74
CA ILE A 46 16.43 5.97 -5.34
C ILE A 46 16.32 7.00 -4.21
N ASN A 47 17.12 6.81 -3.16
CA ASN A 47 17.22 7.72 -2.02
C ASN A 47 18.55 7.51 -1.27
N GLU A 48 18.83 8.31 -0.23
CA GLU A 48 20.10 8.23 0.52
C GLU A 48 20.40 6.85 1.13
N TRP A 49 19.37 6.01 1.34
CA TRP A 49 19.48 4.70 1.97
C TRP A 49 19.49 3.55 0.96
N PHE A 50 19.08 3.80 -0.30
CA PHE A 50 18.83 2.74 -1.27
C PHE A 50 19.09 3.19 -2.71
N SER A 51 19.89 2.40 -3.41
CA SER A 51 20.02 2.42 -4.88
C SER A 51 19.83 1.00 -5.40
N SER A 52 19.15 0.81 -6.53
CA SER A 52 18.90 -0.51 -7.12
C SER A 52 19.40 -0.62 -8.55
N CYS A 53 19.74 -1.85 -8.94
CA CYS A 53 20.06 -2.18 -10.32
C CYS A 53 18.79 -2.17 -11.17
N GLN A 54 18.68 -1.22 -12.09
CA GLN A 54 17.56 -1.08 -13.00
C GLN A 54 18.01 -1.20 -14.46
N PRO A 55 17.11 -1.55 -15.41
CA PRO A 55 17.47 -1.63 -16.84
C PRO A 55 18.10 -0.33 -17.30
N GLY A 56 19.35 -0.37 -17.74
CA GLY A 56 20.08 0.82 -18.16
C GLY A 56 19.60 1.34 -19.51
N THR A 57 19.07 2.58 -19.54
CA THR A 57 19.11 3.37 -20.76
C THR A 57 20.55 3.86 -20.95
N THR A 58 21.27 3.38 -21.95
CA THR A 58 22.60 3.86 -22.33
C THR A 58 22.51 5.31 -22.78
N THR A 59 22.70 6.23 -21.84
CA THR A 59 23.02 7.62 -22.17
C THR A 59 24.48 7.82 -21.86
N SER A 60 25.33 7.72 -22.90
CA SER A 60 26.71 8.15 -22.85
C SER A 60 26.76 9.65 -22.60
N THR A 61 27.15 10.07 -21.44
CA THR A 61 27.50 11.46 -21.14
C THR A 61 28.86 11.77 -21.75
N THR A 62 28.86 12.30 -22.96
CA THR A 62 30.00 13.03 -23.49
C THR A 62 29.72 14.51 -23.23
N SER A 63 30.51 15.11 -22.37
CA SER A 63 30.52 16.55 -22.14
C SER A 63 31.03 17.26 -23.39
N THR A 64 30.21 18.09 -23.99
CA THR A 64 30.69 19.15 -24.91
C THR A 64 29.86 20.41 -24.75
N THR A 65 30.60 21.48 -24.62
CA THR A 65 30.26 22.89 -24.37
C THR A 65 29.42 23.48 -25.51
N SER A 66 28.47 24.31 -25.11
CA SER A 66 27.69 25.33 -25.81
C SER A 66 28.10 25.80 -27.19
N THR A 67 27.14 25.99 -28.08
CA THR A 67 26.96 27.25 -28.83
C THR A 67 25.51 27.37 -29.31
N SER A 68 24.88 28.46 -28.99
CA SER A 68 23.57 28.93 -29.42
C SER A 68 23.54 29.28 -30.92
N THR A 69 22.52 28.83 -31.62
CA THR A 69 22.11 29.53 -32.86
C THR A 69 20.59 29.42 -33.05
N THR A 70 19.98 30.56 -33.09
CA THR A 70 18.58 30.85 -33.38
C THR A 70 18.29 30.57 -34.85
N THR A 71 17.22 29.86 -35.21
CA THR A 71 16.56 30.06 -36.54
C THR A 71 15.07 29.64 -36.49
N SER A 72 14.30 30.43 -37.17
CA SER A 72 12.87 30.66 -37.21
C SER A 72 11.96 29.49 -37.59
N ALA A 73 10.71 29.68 -37.24
CA ALA A 73 9.52 28.88 -37.47
C ALA A 73 9.22 28.53 -38.93
N VAL A 74 8.70 27.30 -39.10
CA VAL A 74 7.78 26.96 -40.20
C VAL A 74 6.59 26.23 -39.59
N THR A 75 5.43 26.85 -39.75
CA THR A 75 4.12 26.32 -39.35
C THR A 75 3.66 25.31 -40.42
N THR A 76 3.47 24.06 -40.03
CA THR A 76 2.71 23.10 -40.84
C THR A 76 1.66 22.45 -39.94
N THR A 77 0.41 22.75 -40.24
CA THR A 77 -0.79 22.10 -39.71
C THR A 77 -0.86 20.66 -40.18
N THR A 78 -0.83 19.70 -39.26
CA THR A 78 -1.17 18.31 -39.57
C THR A 78 -2.14 17.77 -38.54
N SER A 79 -3.20 17.14 -39.03
CA SER A 79 -4.26 16.46 -38.30
C SER A 79 -3.74 15.60 -37.16
N ALA A 80 -4.39 15.74 -35.99
CA ALA A 80 -4.14 14.91 -34.84
C ALA A 80 -4.62 13.47 -35.08
N SER A 81 -3.66 12.58 -35.29
CA SER A 81 -3.86 11.15 -35.11
C SER A 81 -3.67 10.86 -33.62
N ALA A 82 -4.64 10.23 -32.99
CA ALA A 82 -4.56 9.84 -31.59
C ALA A 82 -3.35 8.90 -31.39
N THR A 83 -2.34 9.38 -30.68
CA THR A 83 -1.20 8.59 -30.25
C THR A 83 -1.65 7.71 -29.09
N PRO A 84 -1.35 6.40 -29.06
CA PRO A 84 -1.62 5.58 -27.90
C PRO A 84 -0.78 6.12 -26.73
N THR A 85 -1.44 6.52 -25.66
CA THR A 85 -0.82 6.96 -24.41
C THR A 85 0.07 5.86 -23.85
N SER A 86 1.35 6.15 -23.74
CA SER A 86 2.34 5.32 -23.06
C SER A 86 1.92 5.08 -21.61
N PRO A 87 2.05 3.87 -21.05
CA PRO A 87 1.59 3.55 -19.68
C PRO A 87 2.43 4.14 -18.55
N ASN A 88 3.35 5.04 -18.80
CA ASN A 88 4.17 5.71 -17.78
C ASN A 88 3.73 7.17 -17.57
N SER A 89 2.56 7.35 -16.94
CA SER A 89 2.22 8.65 -16.34
C SER A 89 3.03 8.81 -15.04
N THR A 90 3.90 9.79 -14.97
CA THR A 90 4.66 10.18 -13.77
C THR A 90 3.83 11.03 -12.80
N SER A 91 2.51 11.12 -12.99
CA SER A 91 1.62 11.89 -12.13
C SER A 91 1.20 11.07 -10.91
N PHE A 92 1.32 11.69 -9.74
CA PHE A 92 0.80 11.12 -8.50
C PHE A 92 -0.72 11.08 -8.51
N PRO A 93 -1.35 10.01 -7.99
CA PRO A 93 -2.78 9.98 -7.75
C PRO A 93 -3.22 11.09 -6.80
N LYS A 94 -4.40 11.66 -7.00
CA LYS A 94 -4.91 12.73 -6.14
C LYS A 94 -6.44 12.74 -6.07
N ALA A 95 -6.98 13.30 -5.01
CA ALA A 95 -8.38 13.67 -4.95
C ALA A 95 -8.68 14.77 -5.98
N ASP A 96 -9.78 14.66 -6.71
CA ASP A 96 -10.24 15.61 -7.70
C ASP A 96 -11.78 15.77 -7.57
N GLY A 97 -12.19 16.75 -6.76
CA GLY A 97 -13.55 16.86 -6.29
C GLY A 97 -13.98 15.65 -5.46
N LEU A 98 -15.05 14.98 -5.87
CA LEU A 98 -15.56 13.77 -5.22
C LEU A 98 -15.09 12.47 -5.91
N LYS A 99 -14.05 12.54 -6.71
CA LYS A 99 -13.44 11.40 -7.41
C LYS A 99 -11.93 11.41 -7.23
N PHE A 100 -11.27 10.40 -7.79
CA PHE A 100 -9.81 10.35 -7.84
C PHE A 100 -9.31 10.53 -9.26
N ASN A 101 -8.23 11.28 -9.41
CA ASN A 101 -7.46 11.32 -10.64
C ASN A 101 -6.34 10.28 -10.56
N ILE A 102 -6.39 9.28 -11.42
CA ILE A 102 -5.39 8.23 -11.55
C ILE A 102 -4.85 8.30 -12.98
N ASN A 103 -3.55 8.53 -13.14
CA ASN A 103 -2.89 8.61 -14.44
C ASN A 103 -3.52 9.64 -15.40
N GLY A 104 -4.08 10.73 -14.88
CA GLY A 104 -4.72 11.78 -15.67
C GLY A 104 -6.22 11.59 -15.94
N GLU A 105 -6.81 10.48 -15.52
CA GLU A 105 -8.25 10.23 -15.64
C GLU A 105 -8.93 10.41 -14.27
N THR A 106 -9.98 11.24 -14.26
CA THR A 106 -10.84 11.46 -13.08
C THR A 106 -12.12 10.66 -13.23
N LYS A 107 -12.20 9.51 -12.56
CA LYS A 107 -13.37 8.63 -12.62
C LYS A 107 -13.47 7.71 -11.39
N TYR A 108 -14.54 6.93 -11.33
CA TYR A 108 -14.67 5.80 -10.42
C TYR A 108 -13.65 4.70 -10.77
N PHE A 109 -13.17 3.94 -9.77
CA PHE A 109 -12.30 2.80 -10.02
C PHE A 109 -12.73 1.59 -9.19
N ALA A 110 -12.45 0.38 -9.70
CA ALA A 110 -12.44 -0.83 -8.91
C ALA A 110 -11.00 -1.19 -8.51
N GLY A 111 -10.87 -1.67 -7.28
CA GLY A 111 -9.62 -2.16 -6.71
C GLY A 111 -9.84 -3.45 -5.92
N THR A 112 -8.82 -3.87 -5.18
CA THR A 112 -8.91 -5.03 -4.29
C THR A 112 -7.91 -4.94 -3.15
N ASN A 113 -8.08 -5.83 -2.17
CA ASN A 113 -7.15 -6.08 -1.10
C ASN A 113 -6.32 -7.35 -1.38
N GLY A 114 -5.03 -7.30 -1.08
CA GLY A 114 -4.11 -8.42 -1.15
C GLY A 114 -3.05 -8.24 -0.08
N TYR A 115 -3.48 -8.29 1.19
CA TYR A 115 -2.67 -7.95 2.36
C TYR A 115 -1.34 -8.72 2.43
N TRP A 116 -1.37 -9.97 1.94
CA TRP A 116 -0.29 -10.94 2.03
C TRP A 116 0.85 -10.73 1.02
N LEU A 117 0.67 -9.88 0.03
CA LEU A 117 1.60 -9.73 -1.10
C LEU A 117 3.04 -9.35 -0.68
N PRO A 118 3.28 -8.45 0.30
CA PRO A 118 4.62 -8.09 0.73
C PRO A 118 5.37 -9.21 1.48
N PHE A 119 4.67 -10.29 1.84
CA PHE A 119 5.26 -11.43 2.56
C PHE A 119 5.67 -12.56 1.61
N LEU A 120 5.36 -12.46 0.33
CA LEU A 120 5.87 -13.39 -0.69
C LEU A 120 7.37 -13.20 -0.87
N THR A 121 8.10 -14.32 -0.92
CA THR A 121 9.55 -14.34 -1.15
C THR A 121 9.92 -14.62 -2.61
N ASN A 122 8.96 -15.12 -3.41
CA ASN A 122 9.13 -15.36 -4.84
C ASN A 122 8.65 -14.15 -5.65
N ASN A 123 9.56 -13.48 -6.33
CA ASN A 123 9.26 -12.32 -7.15
C ASN A 123 8.31 -12.64 -8.34
N ALA A 124 8.40 -13.85 -8.90
CA ALA A 124 7.53 -14.25 -10.00
C ALA A 124 6.05 -14.36 -9.55
N ASP A 125 5.80 -14.75 -8.29
CA ASP A 125 4.45 -14.75 -7.74
C ASP A 125 3.91 -13.32 -7.58
N VAL A 126 4.74 -12.38 -7.11
CA VAL A 126 4.38 -10.96 -7.03
C VAL A 126 4.06 -10.39 -8.41
N ASP A 127 4.92 -10.64 -9.39
CA ASP A 127 4.69 -10.21 -10.79
C ASP A 127 3.40 -10.80 -11.37
N SER A 128 3.11 -12.06 -11.06
CA SER A 128 1.88 -12.74 -11.53
C SER A 128 0.62 -12.06 -10.99
N VAL A 129 0.61 -11.69 -9.70
CA VAL A 129 -0.50 -10.95 -9.10
C VAL A 129 -0.72 -9.62 -9.82
N PHE A 130 0.30 -8.78 -9.94
CA PHE A 130 0.16 -7.48 -10.59
C PHE A 130 -0.24 -7.58 -12.05
N LYS A 131 0.26 -8.59 -12.76
CA LYS A 131 -0.16 -8.87 -14.15
C LYS A 131 -1.66 -9.16 -14.24
N HIS A 132 -2.19 -10.03 -13.36
CA HIS A 132 -3.62 -10.33 -13.36
C HIS A 132 -4.48 -9.12 -12.98
N LEU A 133 -4.04 -8.31 -12.00
CA LEU A 133 -4.74 -7.06 -11.66
C LEU A 133 -4.80 -6.11 -12.86
N GLN A 134 -3.69 -5.95 -13.58
CA GLN A 134 -3.62 -5.13 -14.79
C GLN A 134 -4.53 -5.66 -15.90
N GLU A 135 -4.47 -6.98 -16.18
CA GLU A 135 -5.26 -7.64 -17.22
C GLU A 135 -6.77 -7.59 -16.91
N THR A 136 -7.14 -7.66 -15.65
CA THR A 136 -8.54 -7.52 -15.19
C THR A 136 -9.03 -6.07 -15.25
N GLY A 137 -8.12 -5.10 -15.20
CA GLY A 137 -8.47 -3.67 -15.20
C GLY A 137 -8.63 -3.05 -13.83
N LEU A 138 -8.34 -3.79 -12.75
CA LEU A 138 -8.26 -3.25 -11.38
C LEU A 138 -7.16 -2.18 -11.30
N LYS A 139 -7.39 -1.10 -10.55
CA LYS A 139 -6.49 0.07 -10.54
C LYS A 139 -5.70 0.22 -9.26
N VAL A 140 -6.26 -0.19 -8.13
CA VAL A 140 -5.69 0.01 -6.81
C VAL A 140 -5.64 -1.32 -6.07
N LEU A 141 -4.51 -1.59 -5.42
CA LEU A 141 -4.30 -2.71 -4.51
C LEU A 141 -3.96 -2.17 -3.13
N ARG A 142 -4.72 -2.57 -2.10
CA ARG A 142 -4.36 -2.32 -0.72
C ARG A 142 -3.58 -3.51 -0.17
N THR A 143 -2.42 -3.24 0.44
CA THR A 143 -1.52 -4.29 0.93
C THR A 143 -0.82 -3.86 2.22
N TRP A 144 -0.49 -4.82 3.12
CA TRP A 144 0.07 -4.46 4.42
C TRP A 144 1.46 -3.83 4.32
N GLY A 145 1.59 -2.61 4.80
CA GLY A 145 2.87 -1.94 5.01
C GLY A 145 3.46 -2.19 6.40
N PHE A 146 2.98 -3.19 7.11
CA PHE A 146 3.41 -3.56 8.47
C PHE A 146 3.55 -5.07 8.61
N ASN A 147 4.42 -5.51 9.49
CA ASN A 147 4.48 -6.82 10.14
C ASN A 147 5.37 -6.67 11.37
N ASP A 148 4.74 -6.57 12.53
CA ASP A 148 5.35 -6.26 13.81
C ASP A 148 5.57 -7.54 14.62
N VAL A 149 6.77 -7.75 15.12
CA VAL A 149 7.08 -8.96 15.91
C VAL A 149 7.71 -8.60 17.24
N ASN A 150 7.42 -9.39 18.30
CA ASN A 150 8.09 -9.28 19.60
C ASN A 150 9.26 -10.28 19.75
N SER A 151 9.45 -11.17 18.80
CA SER A 151 10.59 -12.08 18.68
C SER A 151 10.95 -12.23 17.21
N ILE A 152 12.25 -12.18 16.90
CA ILE A 152 12.69 -12.34 15.51
C ILE A 152 12.33 -13.75 15.02
N PRO A 153 11.52 -13.88 13.97
CA PRO A 153 11.09 -15.18 13.46
C PRO A 153 12.25 -15.96 12.82
N GLY A 154 12.03 -17.24 12.55
CA GLY A 154 12.99 -18.09 11.83
C GLY A 154 13.33 -17.54 10.44
N SER A 155 14.45 -18.04 9.88
CA SER A 155 14.92 -17.64 8.54
C SER A 155 13.83 -17.87 7.49
N GLY A 156 13.64 -16.90 6.60
CA GLY A 156 12.66 -16.96 5.50
C GLY A 156 11.31 -16.31 5.81
N THR A 157 11.03 -15.98 7.08
CA THR A 157 9.82 -15.24 7.43
C THR A 157 10.08 -13.73 7.28
N VAL A 158 9.19 -13.05 6.58
CA VAL A 158 9.24 -11.60 6.38
C VAL A 158 8.66 -10.91 7.62
N TYR A 159 9.36 -9.89 8.13
CA TYR A 159 8.86 -8.99 9.17
C TYR A 159 9.46 -7.59 8.97
N PHE A 160 8.75 -6.54 9.40
CA PHE A 160 9.21 -5.16 9.16
C PHE A 160 9.72 -4.47 10.40
N GLN A 161 9.18 -4.79 11.59
CA GLN A 161 9.66 -4.25 12.86
C GLN A 161 9.80 -5.35 13.91
N HIS A 162 10.86 -5.25 14.72
CA HIS A 162 11.03 -6.05 15.93
C HIS A 162 10.97 -5.14 17.14
N HIS A 163 9.94 -5.32 17.97
CA HIS A 163 9.75 -4.65 19.23
C HIS A 163 10.23 -5.58 20.34
N ASP A 164 11.47 -5.40 20.80
CA ASP A 164 12.10 -6.24 21.82
C ASP A 164 11.55 -5.90 23.21
N GLN A 165 10.78 -6.82 23.78
CA GLN A 165 10.20 -6.69 25.11
C GLN A 165 11.25 -6.62 26.21
N SER A 166 12.40 -7.29 26.06
CA SER A 166 13.44 -7.37 27.08
C SER A 166 14.23 -6.09 27.23
N THR A 167 14.42 -5.35 26.13
CA THR A 167 15.17 -4.09 26.10
C THR A 167 14.28 -2.86 25.98
N GLY A 168 13.00 -3.03 25.63
CA GLY A 168 12.09 -1.93 25.34
C GLY A 168 12.57 -1.06 24.15
N THR A 169 13.17 -1.71 23.12
CA THR A 169 13.66 -1.04 21.90
C THR A 169 12.98 -1.60 20.68
N THR A 170 12.97 -0.82 19.59
CA THR A 170 12.46 -1.26 18.28
C THR A 170 13.54 -1.16 17.24
N THR A 171 13.62 -2.18 16.39
CA THR A 171 14.48 -2.21 15.20
C THR A 171 13.62 -2.39 13.95
N ILE A 172 13.81 -1.52 12.96
CA ILE A 172 13.19 -1.64 11.64
C ILE A 172 14.04 -2.56 10.78
N ASN A 173 13.44 -3.62 10.25
CA ASN A 173 14.12 -4.56 9.37
C ASN A 173 14.14 -4.05 7.93
N THR A 174 15.26 -3.48 7.51
CA THR A 174 15.46 -3.00 6.14
C THR A 174 16.10 -4.04 5.22
N GLY A 175 16.32 -5.27 5.70
CA GLY A 175 17.00 -6.35 4.98
C GLY A 175 16.11 -7.11 4.00
N ALA A 176 16.66 -8.21 3.46
CA ALA A 176 16.03 -9.04 2.42
C ALA A 176 14.71 -9.70 2.86
N ASN A 177 14.55 -10.01 4.14
CA ASN A 177 13.30 -10.50 4.73
C ASN A 177 12.54 -9.38 5.47
N GLY A 178 12.74 -8.13 5.09
CA GLY A 178 12.12 -6.95 5.64
C GLY A 178 11.61 -6.02 4.54
N LEU A 179 11.87 -4.72 4.68
CA LEU A 179 11.37 -3.70 3.74
C LEU A 179 11.81 -3.90 2.29
N GLN A 180 12.88 -4.68 2.01
CA GLN A 180 13.22 -5.03 0.61
C GLN A 180 12.13 -5.86 -0.08
N ARG A 181 11.26 -6.54 0.66
CA ARG A 181 10.10 -7.21 0.06
C ARG A 181 9.06 -6.17 -0.37
N LEU A 182 8.82 -5.16 0.45
CA LEU A 182 7.92 -4.05 0.10
C LEU A 182 8.50 -3.21 -1.06
N ASP A 183 9.84 -3.05 -1.15
CA ASP A 183 10.49 -2.43 -2.33
C ASP A 183 10.11 -3.13 -3.62
N TYR A 184 10.16 -4.46 -3.61
CA TYR A 184 9.82 -5.23 -4.80
C TYR A 184 8.34 -5.05 -5.18
N VAL A 185 7.45 -5.05 -4.19
CA VAL A 185 6.01 -4.82 -4.40
C VAL A 185 5.76 -3.43 -5.00
N VAL A 186 6.38 -2.38 -4.48
CA VAL A 186 6.25 -1.01 -5.03
C VAL A 186 6.78 -0.93 -6.45
N SER A 187 7.95 -1.51 -6.72
CA SER A 187 8.54 -1.55 -8.06
C SER A 187 7.69 -2.33 -9.07
N ALA A 188 7.11 -3.46 -8.65
CA ALA A 188 6.19 -4.23 -9.49
C ALA A 188 4.90 -3.45 -9.75
N ALA A 189 4.36 -2.75 -8.75
CA ALA A 189 3.20 -1.88 -8.92
C ALA A 189 3.45 -0.78 -9.98
N GLU A 190 4.62 -0.13 -9.95
CA GLU A 190 5.04 0.82 -10.99
C GLU A 190 5.08 0.17 -12.38
N LYS A 191 5.71 -0.99 -12.49
CA LYS A 191 5.85 -1.75 -13.73
C LYS A 191 4.51 -2.09 -14.37
N TYR A 192 3.54 -2.49 -13.56
CA TYR A 192 2.21 -2.92 -14.03
C TYR A 192 1.15 -1.80 -14.00
N GLY A 193 1.52 -0.60 -13.53
CA GLY A 193 0.62 0.57 -13.49
C GLY A 193 -0.49 0.49 -12.43
N ILE A 194 -0.32 -0.38 -11.43
CA ILE A 194 -1.23 -0.51 -10.29
C ILE A 194 -0.82 0.49 -9.19
N LYS A 195 -1.80 1.04 -8.48
CA LYS A 195 -1.56 1.97 -7.37
C LYS A 195 -1.73 1.25 -6.03
N LEU A 196 -1.01 1.68 -5.01
CA LEU A 196 -0.95 1.02 -3.69
C LEU A 196 -1.51 1.91 -2.58
N ILE A 197 -2.39 1.35 -1.75
CA ILE A 197 -2.70 1.88 -0.42
C ILE A 197 -1.88 1.07 0.59
N ILE A 198 -1.15 1.78 1.46
CA ILE A 198 -0.19 1.16 2.40
C ILE A 198 -0.51 1.61 3.83
N PRO A 199 -1.17 0.77 4.64
CA PRO A 199 -1.35 0.99 6.08
C PRO A 199 -0.06 0.75 6.86
N PHE A 200 0.14 1.52 7.95
CA PHE A 200 1.35 1.48 8.75
C PHE A 200 1.27 0.58 9.98
N VAL A 201 0.08 0.19 10.42
CA VAL A 201 -0.14 -0.66 11.60
C VAL A 201 -1.52 -1.32 11.53
N ASN A 202 -1.69 -2.46 12.21
CA ASN A 202 -2.97 -3.11 12.38
C ASN A 202 -3.57 -2.82 13.77
N ASN A 203 -4.86 -2.58 13.82
CA ASN A 203 -5.61 -2.62 15.08
C ASN A 203 -5.64 -4.02 15.70
N TRP A 204 -5.72 -5.03 14.86
CA TRP A 204 -5.81 -6.45 15.23
C TRP A 204 -4.43 -7.04 15.55
N ASN A 205 -4.45 -8.26 16.11
CA ASN A 205 -3.20 -8.94 16.50
C ASN A 205 -2.48 -9.60 15.33
N ASP A 206 -3.18 -9.76 14.22
CA ASP A 206 -2.61 -10.34 13.02
C ASP A 206 -1.47 -9.44 12.51
N TYR A 207 -0.33 -10.08 12.24
CA TYR A 207 0.91 -9.37 11.89
C TYR A 207 1.40 -8.41 12.98
N GLY A 208 1.09 -8.74 14.26
CA GLY A 208 1.53 -8.07 15.47
C GLY A 208 0.72 -6.84 15.85
N GLY A 209 0.57 -5.90 14.94
CA GLY A 209 -0.25 -4.72 15.11
C GLY A 209 0.04 -3.90 16.38
N MET A 210 -0.95 -3.15 16.85
CA MET A 210 -0.83 -2.29 18.03
C MET A 210 -0.38 -3.07 19.28
N ASN A 211 -0.75 -4.36 19.39
CA ASN A 211 -0.35 -5.19 20.54
C ASN A 211 1.15 -5.49 20.57
N ALA A 212 1.84 -5.56 19.44
CA ALA A 212 3.29 -5.74 19.44
C ALA A 212 4.02 -4.59 20.14
N TYR A 213 3.53 -3.36 19.95
CA TYR A 213 4.02 -2.17 20.66
C TYR A 213 3.67 -2.23 22.15
N ILE A 214 2.43 -2.56 22.49
CA ILE A 214 1.97 -2.66 23.90
C ILE A 214 2.79 -3.70 24.65
N ASN A 215 3.05 -4.85 24.04
CA ASN A 215 3.88 -5.90 24.61
C ASN A 215 5.30 -5.43 24.94
N ALA A 216 5.88 -4.58 24.11
CA ALA A 216 7.25 -4.08 24.30
C ALA A 216 7.33 -2.88 25.25
N TYR A 217 6.31 -2.02 25.26
CA TYR A 217 6.37 -0.73 25.96
C TYR A 217 5.39 -0.61 27.13
N GLY A 218 4.52 -1.60 27.31
CA GLY A 218 3.48 -1.59 28.35
C GLY A 218 2.27 -0.72 27.97
N GLY A 219 1.25 -0.78 28.81
CA GLY A 219 0.00 -0.06 28.64
C GLY A 219 -1.15 -0.92 28.12
N SER A 220 -2.20 -0.27 27.71
CA SER A 220 -3.40 -0.85 27.11
C SER A 220 -3.58 -0.38 25.68
N LYS A 221 -4.63 -0.85 25.00
CA LYS A 221 -4.95 -0.39 23.64
C LYS A 221 -5.29 1.11 23.60
N VAL A 222 -5.94 1.64 24.63
CA VAL A 222 -6.17 3.09 24.77
C VAL A 222 -4.85 3.85 24.87
N ASP A 223 -3.89 3.31 25.67
CA ASP A 223 -2.58 3.93 25.84
C ASP A 223 -1.78 3.94 24.54
N TRP A 224 -2.03 2.99 23.60
CA TRP A 224 -1.35 3.00 22.31
C TRP A 224 -1.51 4.34 21.60
N PHE A 225 -2.70 4.92 21.60
CA PHE A 225 -2.99 6.20 20.90
C PHE A 225 -2.36 7.42 21.61
N THR A 226 -2.10 7.33 22.91
CA THR A 226 -1.73 8.49 23.75
C THR A 226 -0.34 8.41 24.36
N ASN A 227 0.30 7.23 24.37
CA ASN A 227 1.63 7.05 24.94
C ASN A 227 2.70 7.63 23.99
N ASN A 228 3.36 8.68 24.42
CA ASN A 228 4.39 9.38 23.63
C ASN A 228 5.54 8.47 23.15
N LYS A 229 5.92 7.46 23.94
CA LYS A 229 6.99 6.52 23.54
C LYS A 229 6.52 5.63 22.40
N ILE A 230 5.32 5.06 22.51
CA ILE A 230 4.72 4.23 21.47
C ILE A 230 4.53 5.06 20.19
N GLN A 231 3.97 6.25 20.31
CA GLN A 231 3.76 7.13 19.16
C GLN A 231 5.07 7.58 18.51
N GLY A 232 6.12 7.81 19.31
CA GLY A 232 7.45 8.11 18.77
C GLY A 232 8.05 6.96 17.97
N VAL A 233 7.87 5.70 18.41
CA VAL A 233 8.30 4.51 17.67
C VAL A 233 7.48 4.32 16.40
N TYR A 234 6.16 4.47 16.46
CA TYR A 234 5.27 4.40 15.32
C TYR A 234 5.60 5.47 14.27
N GLN A 235 5.84 6.72 14.67
CA GLN A 235 6.27 7.80 13.78
C GLN A 235 7.65 7.55 13.16
N ALA A 236 8.57 6.89 13.87
CA ALA A 236 9.85 6.49 13.30
C ALA A 236 9.68 5.47 12.18
N TYR A 237 8.74 4.54 12.33
CA TYR A 237 8.38 3.58 11.28
C TYR A 237 7.72 4.28 10.09
N ILE A 238 6.72 5.14 10.31
CA ILE A 238 6.12 5.97 9.25
C ILE A 238 7.22 6.68 8.46
N LYS A 239 8.14 7.36 9.16
CA LYS A 239 9.26 8.07 8.50
C LYS A 239 10.09 7.13 7.63
N ALA A 240 10.41 5.93 8.11
CA ALA A 240 11.21 4.97 7.35
C ALA A 240 10.50 4.53 6.06
N VAL A 241 9.21 4.23 6.12
CA VAL A 241 8.41 3.77 4.97
C VAL A 241 8.13 4.93 4.00
N VAL A 242 7.63 6.06 4.51
CA VAL A 242 7.28 7.22 3.68
C VAL A 242 8.52 7.76 2.95
N SER A 243 9.65 7.96 3.66
CA SER A 243 10.88 8.45 3.04
C SER A 243 11.41 7.52 1.95
N ARG A 244 11.09 6.22 2.03
CA ARG A 244 11.53 5.21 1.07
C ARG A 244 10.75 5.27 -0.23
N TYR A 245 9.46 5.62 -0.19
CA TYR A 245 8.57 5.52 -1.35
C TYR A 245 7.86 6.82 -1.76
N LYS A 246 8.08 7.93 -1.07
CA LYS A 246 7.42 9.24 -1.35
C LYS A 246 7.61 9.77 -2.77
N ASP A 247 8.58 9.26 -3.51
CA ASP A 247 8.84 9.66 -4.89
C ASP A 247 8.28 8.65 -5.91
N SER A 248 7.65 7.57 -5.44
CA SER A 248 7.06 6.53 -6.29
C SER A 248 5.65 6.89 -6.73
N PRO A 249 5.36 7.02 -8.02
CA PRO A 249 4.00 7.28 -8.50
C PRO A 249 3.07 6.06 -8.35
N ALA A 250 3.56 4.91 -7.86
CA ALA A 250 2.73 3.76 -7.55
C ALA A 250 1.97 3.92 -6.22
N ILE A 251 2.42 4.78 -5.31
CA ILE A 251 1.66 5.01 -4.07
C ILE A 251 0.39 5.78 -4.39
N PHE A 252 -0.77 5.24 -3.99
CA PHE A 252 -2.06 5.90 -4.05
C PHE A 252 -2.27 6.76 -2.81
N ALA A 253 -2.09 6.14 -1.65
CA ALA A 253 -2.25 6.81 -0.37
C ALA A 253 -1.44 6.11 0.74
N TRP A 254 -1.06 6.88 1.72
CA TRP A 254 -0.64 6.42 3.03
C TRP A 254 -1.87 6.27 3.91
N GLU A 255 -1.98 5.13 4.57
CA GLU A 255 -3.07 4.82 5.47
C GLU A 255 -2.56 4.72 6.90
N LEU A 256 -3.21 5.44 7.82
CA LEU A 256 -2.69 5.55 9.18
C LEU A 256 -2.74 4.21 9.93
N ALA A 257 -3.81 3.47 9.82
CA ALA A 257 -3.92 2.13 10.41
C ALA A 257 -5.03 1.33 9.75
N ASN A 258 -4.87 0.00 9.69
CA ASN A 258 -6.00 -0.87 9.44
C ASN A 258 -6.94 -0.87 10.64
N GLU A 259 -8.18 -0.38 10.45
CA GLU A 259 -9.33 -0.50 11.35
C GLU A 259 -9.10 -0.03 12.80
N ALA A 260 -8.45 1.13 12.98
CA ALA A 260 -8.18 1.68 14.30
C ALA A 260 -9.44 1.80 15.16
N ARG A 261 -9.47 1.17 16.33
CA ARG A 261 -10.56 1.19 17.30
C ARG A 261 -10.05 1.48 18.72
N CYS A 262 -10.82 2.25 19.48
CA CYS A 262 -10.58 2.54 20.88
C CYS A 262 -11.88 2.33 21.67
N GLN A 263 -12.26 1.07 21.87
CA GLN A 263 -13.55 0.69 22.47
C GLN A 263 -13.78 1.37 23.81
N GLY A 264 -14.91 2.07 23.92
CA GLY A 264 -15.31 2.82 25.12
C GLY A 264 -14.55 4.13 25.34
N CYS A 265 -13.65 4.53 24.44
CA CYS A 265 -13.01 5.83 24.48
C CYS A 265 -13.95 6.96 24.06
N SER A 266 -13.63 8.20 24.49
CA SER A 266 -14.14 9.38 23.78
C SER A 266 -13.63 9.39 22.32
N THR A 267 -14.46 9.79 21.39
CA THR A 267 -14.06 9.97 19.97
C THR A 267 -12.91 10.96 19.79
N ASP A 268 -12.64 11.79 20.79
CA ASP A 268 -11.49 12.70 20.78
C ASP A 268 -10.14 11.98 20.77
N VAL A 269 -10.06 10.74 21.28
CA VAL A 269 -8.81 9.97 21.33
C VAL A 269 -8.35 9.65 19.93
N ILE A 270 -9.19 8.99 19.14
CA ILE A 270 -8.87 8.65 17.74
C ILE A 270 -8.74 9.93 16.90
N TYR A 271 -9.67 10.89 17.04
CA TYR A 271 -9.60 12.15 16.30
C TYR A 271 -8.26 12.88 16.49
N ASN A 272 -7.79 13.05 17.72
CA ASN A 272 -6.55 13.76 17.99
C ASN A 272 -5.32 12.97 17.49
N TRP A 273 -5.35 11.64 17.61
CA TRP A 273 -4.33 10.78 17.04
C TRP A 273 -4.26 10.88 15.52
N VAL A 274 -5.41 10.77 14.82
CA VAL A 274 -5.48 10.94 13.36
C VAL A 274 -4.95 12.30 12.95
N LYS A 275 -5.43 13.38 13.60
CA LYS A 275 -5.00 14.75 13.30
C LYS A 275 -3.48 14.93 13.41
N THR A 276 -2.89 14.41 14.48
CA THR A 276 -1.45 14.53 14.71
C THR A 276 -0.65 13.68 13.74
N THR A 277 -1.11 12.46 13.48
CA THR A 277 -0.39 11.52 12.60
C THR A 277 -0.49 11.91 11.14
N ALA A 278 -1.68 12.34 10.67
CA ALA A 278 -1.86 12.81 9.29
C ALA A 278 -0.98 14.05 9.01
N ALA A 279 -0.96 15.02 9.93
CA ALA A 279 -0.06 16.18 9.82
C ALA A 279 1.43 15.76 9.78
N TYR A 280 1.81 14.74 10.54
CA TYR A 280 3.17 14.20 10.50
C TYR A 280 3.49 13.55 9.15
N VAL A 281 2.61 12.71 8.60
CA VAL A 281 2.78 12.11 7.27
C VAL A 281 2.91 13.20 6.21
N LYS A 282 2.01 14.20 6.21
CA LYS A 282 2.06 15.34 5.27
C LYS A 282 3.34 16.17 5.39
N SER A 283 3.95 16.22 6.58
CA SER A 283 5.26 16.88 6.75
C SER A 283 6.43 16.13 6.10
N LEU A 284 6.27 14.82 5.87
CA LEU A 284 7.28 13.96 5.22
C LEU A 284 7.06 13.86 3.70
N ASP A 285 5.79 13.92 3.27
CA ASP A 285 5.37 13.69 1.90
C ASP A 285 4.17 14.57 1.54
N THR A 286 4.37 15.46 0.59
CA THR A 286 3.33 16.36 0.04
C THR A 286 2.76 15.87 -1.29
N ASN A 287 3.25 14.75 -1.82
CA ASN A 287 2.84 14.21 -3.12
C ASN A 287 1.62 13.29 -3.01
N HIS A 288 1.56 12.48 -1.94
CA HIS A 288 0.57 11.42 -1.82
C HIS A 288 -0.58 11.79 -0.88
N MET A 289 -1.70 11.14 -1.12
CA MET A 289 -2.88 11.24 -0.27
C MET A 289 -2.66 10.53 1.07
N VAL A 290 -3.44 10.94 2.07
CA VAL A 290 -3.48 10.32 3.40
C VAL A 290 -4.93 9.98 3.73
N THR A 291 -5.15 8.77 4.25
CA THR A 291 -6.44 8.30 4.75
C THR A 291 -6.30 7.60 6.09
N THR A 292 -7.42 7.33 6.73
CA THR A 292 -7.46 6.76 8.08
C THR A 292 -7.36 5.24 8.08
N GLY A 293 -7.97 4.55 7.11
CA GLY A 293 -8.18 3.09 7.08
C GLY A 293 -9.21 2.62 8.09
N GLU A 294 -10.17 3.50 8.45
CA GLU A 294 -11.23 3.17 9.38
C GLU A 294 -12.42 2.49 8.70
N GLU A 295 -13.17 1.72 9.49
CA GLU A 295 -14.38 1.02 9.04
C GLU A 295 -15.58 1.94 8.79
N GLY A 296 -15.46 3.23 9.13
CA GLY A 296 -16.53 4.22 8.98
C GLY A 296 -17.49 4.28 10.16
N MET A 297 -17.17 3.70 11.30
CA MET A 297 -18.06 3.63 12.46
C MET A 297 -18.35 5.00 13.09
N GLY A 298 -19.45 5.09 13.84
CA GLY A 298 -19.84 6.30 14.56
C GLY A 298 -20.49 7.37 13.68
N LEU A 299 -21.02 7.00 12.52
CA LEU A 299 -21.68 7.92 11.61
C LEU A 299 -23.14 8.20 12.04
N THR A 300 -23.50 9.46 12.21
CA THR A 300 -24.88 9.86 12.57
C THR A 300 -25.81 9.96 11.36
N ILE A 301 -25.27 10.26 10.18
CA ILE A 301 -26.04 10.36 8.93
C ILE A 301 -26.55 8.96 8.56
N GLY A 302 -27.85 8.84 8.31
CA GLY A 302 -28.49 7.58 7.91
C GLY A 302 -28.59 6.52 9.01
N SER A 303 -28.23 6.88 10.28
CA SER A 303 -28.19 5.94 11.39
C SER A 303 -29.56 5.30 11.67
N ASP A 304 -29.55 3.98 11.78
CA ASP A 304 -30.65 3.17 12.31
C ASP A 304 -30.43 2.73 13.76
N ASN A 305 -29.40 3.27 14.42
CA ASN A 305 -28.91 2.94 15.77
C ASN A 305 -28.33 1.50 15.90
N SER A 306 -28.06 0.79 14.81
CA SER A 306 -27.32 -0.45 14.86
C SER A 306 -25.87 -0.21 15.31
N TYR A 307 -25.21 -1.27 15.78
CA TYR A 307 -23.86 -1.19 16.36
C TYR A 307 -22.84 -0.40 15.52
N PRO A 308 -22.73 -0.55 14.19
CA PRO A 308 -21.70 0.18 13.43
C PRO A 308 -21.94 1.70 13.41
N TYR A 309 -23.18 2.15 13.54
CA TYR A 309 -23.50 3.59 13.60
C TYR A 309 -23.18 4.23 14.97
N THR A 310 -22.87 3.41 16.00
CA THR A 310 -22.55 3.95 17.33
C THR A 310 -21.08 4.35 17.44
N THR A 311 -20.79 5.26 18.36
CA THR A 311 -19.41 5.67 18.68
C THR A 311 -18.73 4.72 19.69
N TYR A 312 -19.24 3.51 19.88
CA TYR A 312 -18.75 2.56 20.88
C TYR A 312 -17.29 2.18 20.67
N GLU A 313 -16.84 2.11 19.41
CA GLU A 313 -15.44 1.81 19.05
C GLU A 313 -14.52 3.04 19.11
N GLY A 314 -15.03 4.20 19.60
CA GLY A 314 -14.24 5.42 19.71
C GLY A 314 -14.08 6.19 18.40
N ASN A 315 -14.74 5.75 17.32
CA ASN A 315 -14.75 6.41 16.02
C ASN A 315 -15.92 7.39 15.90
N ASP A 316 -15.72 8.42 15.10
CA ASP A 316 -16.71 9.38 14.59
C ASP A 316 -16.26 9.75 13.17
N PHE A 317 -16.77 9.02 12.19
CA PHE A 317 -16.35 9.11 10.79
C PHE A 317 -16.39 10.56 10.25
N ALA A 318 -17.51 11.25 10.45
CA ALA A 318 -17.66 12.61 9.92
C ALA A 318 -16.68 13.60 10.57
N LYS A 319 -16.43 13.44 11.87
CA LYS A 319 -15.48 14.25 12.63
C LYS A 319 -14.04 14.01 12.16
N THR A 320 -13.65 12.73 12.00
CA THR A 320 -12.33 12.35 11.51
C THR A 320 -12.09 12.83 10.09
N LEU A 321 -13.08 12.69 9.20
CA LEU A 321 -13.03 13.15 7.83
C LEU A 321 -12.90 14.69 7.70
N SER A 322 -13.33 15.45 8.72
CA SER A 322 -13.18 16.91 8.74
C SER A 322 -11.73 17.40 8.87
N ILE A 323 -10.80 16.52 9.22
CA ILE A 323 -9.36 16.86 9.37
C ILE A 323 -8.79 17.26 8.01
N PRO A 324 -8.16 18.44 7.86
CA PRO A 324 -7.67 18.91 6.56
C PRO A 324 -6.65 18.00 5.89
N ASP A 325 -5.79 17.33 6.70
CA ASP A 325 -4.72 16.45 6.21
C ASP A 325 -5.20 15.02 5.83
N ILE A 326 -6.47 14.73 6.02
CA ILE A 326 -7.14 13.52 5.48
C ILE A 326 -7.75 13.88 4.12
N ASP A 327 -7.32 13.23 3.06
CA ASP A 327 -7.69 13.57 1.69
C ASP A 327 -9.01 12.92 1.25
N PHE A 328 -9.35 11.75 1.79
CA PHE A 328 -10.57 11.01 1.47
C PHE A 328 -11.00 10.12 2.63
N GLY A 329 -12.28 9.74 2.65
CA GLY A 329 -12.84 8.82 3.63
C GLY A 329 -12.76 7.38 3.16
N THR A 330 -12.46 6.47 4.09
CA THR A 330 -12.52 5.02 3.88
C THR A 330 -13.56 4.40 4.80
N PHE A 331 -14.25 3.36 4.33
CA PHE A 331 -15.13 2.56 5.17
C PHE A 331 -15.16 1.11 4.71
N HIS A 332 -15.54 0.20 5.62
CA HIS A 332 -15.63 -1.23 5.38
C HIS A 332 -17.06 -1.75 5.53
N LEU A 333 -17.31 -3.00 5.14
CA LEU A 333 -18.62 -3.64 5.29
C LEU A 333 -18.49 -5.16 5.47
N TYR A 334 -18.76 -5.59 6.70
CA TYR A 334 -18.82 -7.00 7.09
C TYR A 334 -20.09 -7.27 7.90
N VAL A 335 -21.23 -7.30 7.22
CA VAL A 335 -22.57 -7.40 7.85
C VAL A 335 -22.68 -8.52 8.86
N ALA A 336 -22.20 -9.72 8.53
CA ALA A 336 -22.28 -10.89 9.40
C ALA A 336 -21.44 -10.72 10.68
N ASP A 337 -20.24 -10.17 10.56
CA ASP A 337 -19.31 -10.00 11.68
C ASP A 337 -19.77 -8.85 12.61
N TRP A 338 -20.60 -7.93 12.11
CA TRP A 338 -21.23 -6.87 12.89
C TRP A 338 -22.60 -7.27 13.48
N GLY A 339 -23.02 -8.53 13.28
CA GLY A 339 -24.32 -9.02 13.78
C GLY A 339 -25.53 -8.51 13.00
N ILE A 340 -25.34 -8.02 11.79
CA ILE A 340 -26.40 -7.58 10.88
C ILE A 340 -26.84 -8.82 10.06
N SER A 341 -28.11 -9.14 10.12
CA SER A 341 -28.67 -10.34 9.49
C SER A 341 -29.13 -10.16 8.03
N ASN A 342 -29.16 -8.93 7.54
CA ASN A 342 -29.65 -8.60 6.19
C ASN A 342 -28.57 -7.90 5.36
N ASN A 343 -28.10 -8.54 4.30
CA ASN A 343 -27.07 -8.00 3.42
C ASN A 343 -27.49 -6.70 2.71
N SER A 344 -28.80 -6.48 2.43
CA SER A 344 -29.28 -5.24 1.84
C SER A 344 -29.15 -4.01 2.78
N TRP A 345 -28.90 -4.21 4.08
CA TRP A 345 -28.52 -3.14 5.01
C TRP A 345 -27.28 -2.38 4.55
N GLY A 346 -26.33 -3.10 3.91
CA GLY A 346 -25.12 -2.51 3.39
C GLY A 346 -25.33 -1.39 2.38
N ASN A 347 -26.45 -1.39 1.64
CA ASN A 347 -26.77 -0.31 0.70
C ASN A 347 -26.96 1.03 1.42
N GLY A 348 -27.71 1.04 2.53
CA GLY A 348 -27.88 2.24 3.37
C GLY A 348 -26.56 2.70 4.02
N TRP A 349 -25.68 1.77 4.37
CA TRP A 349 -24.35 2.05 4.89
C TRP A 349 -23.49 2.79 3.85
N ILE A 350 -23.47 2.31 2.60
CA ILE A 350 -22.77 2.93 1.47
C ILE A 350 -23.30 4.34 1.20
N GLU A 351 -24.63 4.50 1.10
CA GLU A 351 -25.29 5.78 0.86
C GLU A 351 -24.99 6.81 1.96
N SER A 352 -24.98 6.37 3.23
CA SER A 352 -24.68 7.21 4.39
C SER A 352 -23.26 7.76 4.37
N HIS A 353 -22.28 6.90 4.05
CA HIS A 353 -20.87 7.30 3.93
C HIS A 353 -20.64 8.24 2.75
N ALA A 354 -21.23 7.92 1.59
CA ALA A 354 -21.20 8.80 0.42
C ALA A 354 -21.77 10.20 0.74
N ALA A 355 -22.86 10.28 1.50
CA ALA A 355 -23.45 11.54 1.92
C ALA A 355 -22.50 12.33 2.86
N ALA A 356 -21.85 11.66 3.80
CA ALA A 356 -20.86 12.28 4.69
C ALA A 356 -19.64 12.80 3.93
N CYS A 357 -19.09 12.00 3.02
CA CYS A 357 -17.98 12.39 2.17
C CYS A 357 -18.33 13.58 1.27
N LYS A 358 -19.51 13.54 0.66
CA LYS A 358 -20.03 14.66 -0.15
C LYS A 358 -20.16 15.94 0.67
N ALA A 359 -20.65 15.85 1.91
CA ALA A 359 -20.76 16.98 2.82
C ALA A 359 -19.39 17.55 3.20
N ALA A 360 -18.36 16.70 3.34
CA ALA A 360 -16.99 17.11 3.58
C ALA A 360 -16.26 17.62 2.32
N GLY A 361 -16.85 17.44 1.12
CA GLY A 361 -16.22 17.78 -0.16
C GLY A 361 -15.02 16.89 -0.53
N LYS A 362 -15.00 15.66 -0.03
CA LYS A 362 -13.89 14.69 -0.22
C LYS A 362 -14.41 13.41 -0.89
N PRO A 363 -13.56 12.70 -1.66
CA PRO A 363 -13.90 11.37 -2.19
C PRO A 363 -14.21 10.37 -1.08
N CYS A 364 -15.07 9.39 -1.36
CA CYS A 364 -15.32 8.24 -0.50
C CYS A 364 -14.84 6.97 -1.19
N LEU A 365 -14.08 6.16 -0.48
CA LEU A 365 -13.61 4.85 -0.92
C LEU A 365 -14.26 3.75 -0.07
N PHE A 366 -14.99 2.86 -0.71
CA PHE A 366 -15.46 1.61 -0.12
C PHE A 366 -14.28 0.63 -0.11
N GLU A 367 -13.44 0.73 0.92
CA GLU A 367 -12.08 0.18 0.93
C GLU A 367 -12.03 -1.31 1.17
N GLU A 368 -12.99 -1.82 1.97
CA GLU A 368 -13.18 -3.26 2.15
C GLU A 368 -14.66 -3.63 2.17
N TYR A 369 -15.00 -4.69 1.46
CA TYR A 369 -16.27 -5.39 1.64
C TYR A 369 -16.09 -6.85 1.29
N GLY A 370 -16.77 -7.70 2.02
CA GLY A 370 -16.71 -9.13 1.80
C GLY A 370 -17.93 -9.85 2.32
N ILE A 371 -18.19 -11.01 1.73
CA ILE A 371 -19.19 -11.97 2.16
C ILE A 371 -18.63 -13.36 2.02
N LYS A 372 -19.00 -14.27 2.95
CA LYS A 372 -18.45 -15.63 3.00
C LYS A 372 -19.06 -16.56 1.97
N ASP A 373 -20.30 -16.30 1.61
CA ASP A 373 -21.09 -17.11 0.68
C ASP A 373 -21.83 -16.22 -0.32
N ASN A 374 -22.16 -16.73 -1.51
CA ASN A 374 -22.92 -16.00 -2.53
C ASN A 374 -22.26 -14.69 -3.00
N HIS A 375 -20.94 -14.69 -3.19
CA HIS A 375 -20.19 -13.51 -3.63
C HIS A 375 -20.88 -12.75 -4.77
N CYS A 376 -21.41 -13.45 -5.79
CA CYS A 376 -22.04 -12.81 -6.93
C CYS A 376 -23.28 -12.01 -6.58
N SER A 377 -24.23 -12.60 -5.82
CA SER A 377 -25.52 -11.93 -5.57
C SER A 377 -25.40 -10.78 -4.60
N ASP A 378 -24.57 -10.94 -3.57
CA ASP A 378 -24.52 -9.97 -2.48
C ASP A 378 -23.48 -8.88 -2.69
N SER A 379 -22.32 -9.21 -3.32
CA SER A 379 -21.36 -8.19 -3.73
C SER A 379 -21.92 -7.28 -4.81
N LEU A 380 -22.65 -7.81 -5.80
CA LEU A 380 -23.21 -7.01 -6.88
C LEU A 380 -24.14 -5.90 -6.38
N GLN A 381 -25.03 -6.18 -5.41
CA GLN A 381 -25.92 -5.14 -4.91
C GLN A 381 -25.17 -3.98 -4.23
N TRP A 382 -24.03 -4.27 -3.57
CA TRP A 382 -23.20 -3.24 -2.95
C TRP A 382 -22.37 -2.49 -3.99
N GLN A 383 -21.83 -3.18 -4.98
CA GLN A 383 -21.11 -2.59 -6.11
C GLN A 383 -22.01 -1.67 -6.93
N ASP A 384 -23.23 -2.13 -7.27
CA ASP A 384 -24.23 -1.33 -7.99
C ASP A 384 -24.63 -0.08 -7.20
N THR A 385 -24.87 -0.22 -5.89
CA THR A 385 -25.18 0.90 -4.99
C THR A 385 -24.01 1.89 -4.94
N SER A 386 -22.78 1.39 -4.78
CA SER A 386 -21.59 2.24 -4.72
C SER A 386 -21.39 3.00 -6.04
N LEU A 387 -21.49 2.33 -7.18
CA LEU A 387 -21.31 2.93 -8.50
C LEU A 387 -22.39 4.00 -8.80
N ALA A 388 -23.63 3.75 -8.38
CA ALA A 388 -24.77 4.67 -8.58
C ALA A 388 -24.78 5.87 -7.63
N THR A 389 -24.11 5.79 -6.47
CA THR A 389 -24.24 6.80 -5.42
C THR A 389 -23.24 7.95 -5.60
N THR A 390 -23.75 9.18 -5.73
CA THR A 390 -22.90 10.38 -5.82
C THR A 390 -22.14 10.61 -4.52
N GLY A 391 -20.83 10.69 -4.60
CA GLY A 391 -19.91 10.81 -3.46
C GLY A 391 -18.97 9.61 -3.38
N MET A 392 -19.40 8.44 -3.85
CA MET A 392 -18.51 7.29 -4.00
C MET A 392 -17.50 7.49 -5.14
N ALA A 393 -16.26 7.12 -4.91
CA ALA A 393 -15.16 7.34 -5.85
C ALA A 393 -14.44 6.06 -6.28
N GLY A 394 -14.70 4.96 -5.59
CA GLY A 394 -14.16 3.63 -5.88
C GLY A 394 -14.62 2.61 -4.86
N ASP A 395 -14.41 1.36 -5.18
CA ASP A 395 -14.63 0.22 -4.29
C ASP A 395 -13.53 -0.83 -4.43
N MET A 396 -13.28 -1.57 -3.33
CA MET A 396 -12.22 -2.56 -3.24
C MET A 396 -12.71 -3.78 -2.46
N PHE A 397 -12.90 -4.91 -3.13
CA PHE A 397 -13.35 -6.12 -2.46
C PHE A 397 -12.26 -6.74 -1.57
N TRP A 398 -12.65 -7.36 -0.49
CA TRP A 398 -11.82 -8.21 0.35
C TRP A 398 -12.16 -9.66 0.06
N GLN A 399 -11.23 -10.47 -0.49
CA GLN A 399 -9.91 -10.12 -0.98
C GLN A 399 -9.56 -10.92 -2.25
N TYR A 400 -8.52 -10.50 -2.93
CA TYR A 400 -7.95 -11.18 -4.10
C TYR A 400 -7.31 -12.52 -3.73
N GLY A 401 -7.55 -13.54 -4.55
CA GLY A 401 -6.89 -14.84 -4.46
C GLY A 401 -6.42 -15.38 -5.81
N GLN A 402 -5.32 -16.13 -5.78
CA GLN A 402 -4.83 -16.91 -6.91
C GLN A 402 -3.95 -18.08 -6.48
N GLN A 403 -3.68 -19.00 -7.39
CA GLN A 403 -2.66 -20.02 -7.23
C GLN A 403 -1.27 -19.40 -7.35
N LEU A 404 -0.42 -19.60 -6.33
CA LEU A 404 0.98 -19.19 -6.28
C LEU A 404 1.90 -20.42 -6.45
N SER A 405 3.20 -20.19 -6.59
CA SER A 405 4.19 -21.28 -6.71
C SER A 405 4.25 -22.21 -5.47
N THR A 406 3.80 -21.71 -4.32
CA THR A 406 3.80 -22.44 -3.03
C THR A 406 2.43 -23.00 -2.65
N GLY A 407 1.41 -22.83 -3.46
CA GLY A 407 0.03 -23.19 -3.17
C GLY A 407 -0.92 -22.00 -3.35
N PRO A 408 -2.20 -22.13 -3.01
CA PRO A 408 -3.14 -21.02 -3.08
C PRO A 408 -2.72 -19.90 -2.13
N SER A 409 -3.03 -18.66 -2.50
CA SER A 409 -2.91 -17.51 -1.59
C SER A 409 -3.83 -17.70 -0.36
N PRO A 410 -3.64 -16.96 0.73
CA PRO A 410 -4.46 -17.11 1.93
C PRO A 410 -5.96 -17.07 1.66
N ASN A 411 -6.72 -17.94 2.34
CA ASN A 411 -8.17 -18.00 2.28
C ASN A 411 -8.75 -17.80 3.69
N ASP A 412 -9.53 -16.75 3.83
CA ASP A 412 -10.24 -16.38 5.06
C ASP A 412 -11.77 -16.53 4.93
N HIS A 413 -12.22 -17.28 3.93
CA HIS A 413 -13.62 -17.45 3.52
C HIS A 413 -14.24 -16.26 2.76
N TYR A 414 -13.55 -15.13 2.67
CA TYR A 414 -13.96 -13.96 1.87
C TYR A 414 -13.23 -13.89 0.52
N THR A 415 -12.19 -14.71 0.35
CA THR A 415 -11.28 -14.65 -0.80
C THR A 415 -11.96 -15.04 -2.10
N ILE A 416 -11.90 -14.17 -3.10
CA ILE A 416 -12.37 -14.44 -4.47
C ILE A 416 -11.16 -14.80 -5.33
N TYR A 417 -11.05 -16.09 -5.66
CA TYR A 417 -9.95 -16.59 -6.49
C TYR A 417 -10.20 -16.34 -7.97
N ILE A 418 -9.16 -15.95 -8.72
CA ILE A 418 -9.25 -15.73 -10.17
C ILE A 418 -9.68 -16.97 -10.95
N GLU A 419 -9.45 -18.16 -10.40
CA GLU A 419 -9.85 -19.44 -10.98
C GLU A 419 -11.28 -19.84 -10.61
N SER A 420 -11.96 -19.08 -9.72
CA SER A 420 -13.32 -19.40 -9.27
C SER A 420 -14.37 -18.91 -10.27
N ASN A 421 -15.56 -19.53 -10.21
CA ASN A 421 -16.71 -19.09 -10.98
C ASN A 421 -17.17 -17.67 -10.59
N ASP A 422 -16.91 -17.26 -9.33
CA ASP A 422 -17.32 -15.96 -8.79
C ASP A 422 -16.50 -14.80 -9.34
N TRP A 423 -15.26 -15.06 -9.81
CA TRP A 423 -14.39 -14.04 -10.38
C TRP A 423 -15.04 -13.24 -11.50
N LYS A 424 -15.76 -13.94 -12.39
CA LYS A 424 -16.41 -13.28 -13.51
C LYS A 424 -17.46 -12.27 -13.05
N CYS A 425 -18.42 -12.70 -12.22
CA CYS A 425 -19.55 -11.86 -11.81
C CYS A 425 -19.16 -10.79 -10.79
N ALA A 426 -18.34 -11.16 -9.78
CA ALA A 426 -17.99 -10.25 -8.69
C ALA A 426 -16.87 -9.27 -9.05
N VAL A 427 -16.05 -9.58 -10.09
CA VAL A 427 -14.90 -8.74 -10.43
C VAL A 427 -14.93 -8.27 -11.89
N VAL A 428 -14.92 -9.20 -12.86
CA VAL A 428 -14.79 -8.81 -14.28
C VAL A 428 -16.00 -8.02 -14.77
N ASP A 429 -17.20 -8.47 -14.46
CA ASP A 429 -18.43 -7.81 -14.90
C ASP A 429 -18.57 -6.43 -14.22
N HIS A 430 -18.17 -6.29 -12.95
CA HIS A 430 -18.13 -5.02 -12.25
C HIS A 430 -17.13 -4.04 -12.87
N VAL A 431 -15.89 -4.46 -13.11
CA VAL A 431 -14.86 -3.61 -13.78
C VAL A 431 -15.35 -3.13 -15.14
N ASN A 432 -16.07 -3.97 -15.89
CA ASN A 432 -16.61 -3.60 -17.20
C ASN A 432 -17.81 -2.62 -17.13
N ALA A 433 -18.43 -2.46 -15.96
CA ALA A 433 -19.52 -1.51 -15.72
C ALA A 433 -19.03 -0.08 -15.41
N ILE A 434 -17.75 0.10 -15.05
CA ILE A 434 -17.07 1.37 -14.73
C ILE A 434 -16.56 2.07 -15.99
#